data_0aff96eed500e865c3291fd8bd524e49
#
_entry.id   0aff96eed500e865c3291fd8bd524e49
#
_cell.length_a   1.000
_cell.length_b   1.000
_cell.length_c   1.000
_cell.angle_alpha   90.00
_cell.angle_beta   90.00
_cell.angle_gamma   90.00
#
_symmetry.space_group_name_H-M   'P 1'
#
loop_
_entity.id
_entity.type
_entity.pdbx_description
1 polymer ?
#
loop_
_entity_poly.entity_id
_entity_poly.type
_entity_poly.pdbx_seq_one_letter_code
_entity_poly.pdbx_strand_id
1 'polypeptide(L)'
;MKKSNISLKLKELRKAKKLSLKSVCKETGISVDVLKDIEASKVTPSWEQVRELATIYGFSDEYLICLLISDKAVKVAINDIDTSCIVAEAPTQYGQLSLFGYEDSSLYKPFGLESRRYIGNKTKLTDWIMYVIHTEAPDAKTFCDIFAGTGSVANQALNTYSKVIINDFLISNNTIYKGFFGKGEWNKQKLFDILDYYNSIDPDSISDNWFSTNYGDKYFAMKVAKLIGFIRQDIENKKSELTEKEYCILLASLIYSIDRLANTVGHFDAYIKRKINYQPLKMRLIQAKSCSNIEIHKEDANQLARTVSADVVYMDPPYNSRQYCRFYHVYETLIKWDEPELFGVALKPAPENMSAYCTSKAYSYFEDMVMSLDAKYLVVSYNNTYNSKSNSSENKIRLSQIKYLLDCCGTTTVYEHKHQAFNAGKTEFEDHKEFLFVTKVDNEKRSKSFSSLLRWR
;
A
#
# COMPACT_ATOMS: atom_id res chain seq x y z
N MET A 1 14.30 12.96 -23.86
CA MET A 1 14.61 13.16 -22.43
C MET A 1 13.33 13.10 -21.63
N LYS A 2 13.28 12.30 -20.57
CA LYS A 2 12.12 12.20 -19.66
C LYS A 2 12.03 13.52 -18.89
N LYS A 3 10.86 14.17 -18.91
CA LYS A 3 10.67 15.45 -18.21
C LYS A 3 10.75 15.24 -16.70
N SER A 4 11.35 16.20 -16.00
CA SER A 4 11.46 16.22 -14.55
C SER A 4 10.08 16.40 -13.91
N ASN A 5 9.80 15.68 -12.80
CA ASN A 5 8.52 15.73 -12.11
C ASN A 5 8.26 17.12 -11.52
N ILE A 6 9.29 17.77 -10.95
CA ILE A 6 9.18 19.13 -10.41
C ILE A 6 8.85 20.15 -11.52
N SER A 7 9.51 20.06 -12.67
CA SER A 7 9.28 20.96 -13.80
C SER A 7 7.85 20.85 -14.35
N LEU A 8 7.32 19.62 -14.43
CA LEU A 8 5.94 19.38 -14.85
C LEU A 8 4.95 19.98 -13.85
N LYS A 9 5.20 19.79 -12.54
CA LYS A 9 4.33 20.28 -11.47
C LYS A 9 4.32 21.80 -11.39
N LEU A 10 5.47 22.45 -11.47
CA LEU A 10 5.56 23.91 -11.48
C LEU A 10 4.79 24.52 -12.66
N LYS A 11 4.91 23.92 -13.85
CA LYS A 11 4.16 24.34 -15.04
C LYS A 11 2.65 24.16 -14.88
N GLU A 12 2.21 23.04 -14.28
CA GLU A 12 0.82 22.76 -13.98
C GLU A 12 0.24 23.81 -13.01
N LEU A 13 0.93 24.08 -11.90
CA LEU A 13 0.53 25.04 -10.88
C LEU A 13 0.40 26.44 -11.44
N ARG A 14 1.39 26.91 -12.23
CA ARG A 14 1.30 28.21 -12.91
C ARG A 14 0.06 28.31 -13.79
N LYS A 15 -0.21 27.29 -14.61
CA LYS A 15 -1.38 27.26 -15.50
C LYS A 15 -2.69 27.22 -14.71
N ALA A 16 -2.78 26.46 -13.64
CA ALA A 16 -3.95 26.39 -12.76
C ALA A 16 -4.28 27.76 -12.15
N LYS A 17 -3.26 28.54 -11.79
CA LYS A 17 -3.39 29.93 -11.31
C LYS A 17 -3.59 30.96 -12.44
N LYS A 18 -3.62 30.52 -13.71
CA LYS A 18 -3.75 31.40 -14.91
C LYS A 18 -2.67 32.50 -15.00
N LEU A 19 -1.49 32.23 -14.44
CA LEU A 19 -0.37 33.17 -14.42
C LEU A 19 0.45 33.08 -15.71
N SER A 20 0.82 34.24 -16.28
CA SER A 20 1.78 34.32 -17.40
C SER A 20 3.22 34.18 -16.86
N LEU A 21 4.15 33.75 -17.72
CA LEU A 21 5.58 33.71 -17.35
C LEU A 21 6.11 35.11 -16.98
N LYS A 22 5.62 36.16 -17.65
CA LYS A 22 5.99 37.55 -17.34
C LYS A 22 5.49 38.00 -15.97
N SER A 23 4.29 37.59 -15.58
CA SER A 23 3.74 37.86 -14.25
C SER A 23 4.58 37.22 -13.16
N VAL A 24 4.89 35.90 -13.31
CA VAL A 24 5.74 35.17 -12.36
C VAL A 24 7.14 35.79 -12.27
N CYS A 25 7.74 36.15 -13.40
CA CYS A 25 9.04 36.85 -13.42
C CYS A 25 9.02 38.17 -12.63
N LYS A 26 7.95 38.94 -12.73
CA LYS A 26 7.81 40.21 -12.00
C LYS A 26 7.75 40.03 -10.50
N GLU A 27 7.13 38.92 -10.04
CA GLU A 27 6.93 38.64 -8.62
C GLU A 27 8.09 37.89 -7.97
N THR A 28 8.80 37.02 -8.73
CA THR A 28 9.93 36.22 -8.22
C THR A 28 11.30 36.82 -8.53
N GLY A 29 11.41 37.72 -9.50
CA GLY A 29 12.71 38.14 -10.04
C GLY A 29 13.39 37.09 -10.95
N ILE A 30 12.83 35.87 -11.09
CA ILE A 30 13.38 34.82 -11.96
C ILE A 30 13.12 35.21 -13.42
N SER A 31 14.15 35.22 -14.25
CA SER A 31 13.98 35.66 -15.65
C SER A 31 13.02 34.72 -16.42
N VAL A 32 12.32 35.29 -17.44
CA VAL A 32 11.36 34.52 -18.24
C VAL A 32 12.02 33.32 -18.94
N ASP A 33 13.27 33.46 -19.35
CA ASP A 33 13.98 32.37 -20.04
C ASP A 33 14.37 31.23 -19.08
N VAL A 34 14.81 31.58 -17.87
CA VAL A 34 15.04 30.58 -16.80
C VAL A 34 13.75 29.86 -16.43
N LEU A 35 12.62 30.58 -16.30
CA LEU A 35 11.33 29.95 -16.03
C LEU A 35 10.89 28.98 -17.14
N LYS A 36 11.11 29.37 -18.41
CA LYS A 36 10.85 28.49 -19.57
C LYS A 36 11.71 27.21 -19.52
N ASP A 37 12.99 27.38 -19.22
CA ASP A 37 13.93 26.25 -19.18
C ASP A 37 13.66 25.32 -18.01
N ILE A 38 13.24 25.85 -16.85
CA ILE A 38 12.73 25.06 -15.73
C ILE A 38 11.49 24.25 -16.15
N GLU A 39 10.46 24.89 -16.74
CA GLU A 39 9.24 24.21 -17.18
C GLU A 39 9.46 23.25 -18.36
N ALA A 40 10.53 23.43 -19.11
CA ALA A 40 10.95 22.54 -20.18
C ALA A 40 11.84 21.37 -19.70
N SER A 41 12.20 21.34 -18.41
CA SER A 41 13.13 20.38 -17.79
C SER A 41 14.55 20.46 -18.36
N LYS A 42 14.97 21.63 -18.85
CA LYS A 42 16.33 21.89 -19.32
C LYS A 42 17.25 22.33 -18.17
N VAL A 43 16.69 23.03 -17.19
CA VAL A 43 17.37 23.51 -16.00
C VAL A 43 16.61 23.02 -14.77
N THR A 44 17.34 22.57 -13.77
CA THR A 44 16.80 22.20 -12.45
C THR A 44 16.69 23.47 -11.61
N PRO A 45 15.52 23.79 -11.01
CA PRO A 45 15.38 24.98 -10.17
C PRO A 45 16.19 24.85 -8.89
N SER A 46 16.70 25.99 -8.37
CA SER A 46 17.30 26.04 -7.03
C SER A 46 16.21 25.95 -5.94
N TRP A 47 16.64 25.72 -4.71
CA TRP A 47 15.78 25.72 -3.53
C TRP A 47 15.00 27.01 -3.34
N GLU A 48 15.71 28.12 -3.45
CA GLU A 48 15.13 29.46 -3.33
C GLU A 48 14.07 29.65 -4.40
N GLN A 49 14.37 29.29 -5.65
CA GLN A 49 13.44 29.38 -6.76
C GLN A 49 12.18 28.54 -6.53
N VAL A 50 12.32 27.34 -5.96
CA VAL A 50 11.17 26.48 -5.64
C VAL A 50 10.31 27.11 -4.57
N ARG A 51 10.87 27.70 -3.51
CA ARG A 51 10.13 28.39 -2.44
C ARG A 51 9.38 29.62 -2.95
N GLU A 52 10.05 30.46 -3.75
CA GLU A 52 9.42 31.63 -4.34
C GLU A 52 8.25 31.26 -5.25
N LEU A 53 8.43 30.24 -6.09
CA LEU A 53 7.37 29.74 -6.98
C LEU A 53 6.23 29.10 -6.17
N ALA A 54 6.53 28.36 -5.10
CA ALA A 54 5.54 27.77 -4.20
C ALA A 54 4.66 28.86 -3.58
N THR A 55 5.26 29.92 -3.07
CA THR A 55 4.56 31.07 -2.47
C THR A 55 3.58 31.71 -3.46
N ILE A 56 4.04 32.00 -4.69
CA ILE A 56 3.20 32.63 -5.72
C ILE A 56 2.08 31.71 -6.21
N TYR A 57 2.36 30.42 -6.30
CA TYR A 57 1.36 29.44 -6.71
C TYR A 57 0.41 29.07 -5.55
N GLY A 58 0.68 29.53 -4.32
CA GLY A 58 -0.10 29.17 -3.11
C GLY A 58 -0.10 27.67 -2.88
N PHE A 59 1.09 27.06 -2.93
CA PHE A 59 1.29 25.63 -2.79
C PHE A 59 2.38 25.35 -1.75
N SER A 60 2.35 24.17 -1.11
CA SER A 60 3.36 23.78 -0.12
C SER A 60 4.75 23.70 -0.79
N ASP A 61 5.72 24.46 -0.26
CA ASP A 61 7.11 24.38 -0.68
C ASP A 61 7.75 23.04 -0.30
N GLU A 62 7.37 22.46 0.85
CA GLU A 62 7.85 21.15 1.30
C GLU A 62 7.54 20.04 0.30
N TYR A 63 6.31 20.02 -0.26
CA TYR A 63 5.94 19.06 -1.30
C TYR A 63 6.76 19.24 -2.58
N LEU A 64 6.93 20.49 -3.04
CA LEU A 64 7.72 20.79 -4.24
C LEU A 64 9.20 20.45 -4.04
N ILE A 65 9.66 20.60 -2.84
CA ILE A 65 10.99 20.20 -2.37
C ILE A 65 11.18 18.69 -2.42
N CYS A 66 10.21 17.92 -1.92
CA CYS A 66 10.23 16.45 -2.03
C CYS A 66 10.28 16.00 -3.49
N LEU A 67 9.54 16.67 -4.39
CA LEU A 67 9.62 16.39 -5.83
C LEU A 67 11.00 16.73 -6.39
N LEU A 68 11.60 17.82 -5.96
CA LEU A 68 12.96 18.23 -6.37
C LEU A 68 14.00 17.18 -5.94
N ILE A 69 13.91 16.67 -4.71
CA ILE A 69 14.80 15.64 -4.17
C ILE A 69 14.59 14.30 -4.88
N SER A 70 13.35 13.94 -5.19
CA SER A 70 13.01 12.68 -5.86
C SER A 70 13.42 12.64 -7.35
N ASP A 71 13.64 13.81 -7.94
CA ASP A 71 14.02 13.92 -9.35
C ASP A 71 15.52 13.58 -9.51
N LYS A 72 15.81 12.44 -10.12
CA LYS A 72 17.20 11.96 -10.36
C LYS A 72 18.09 12.95 -11.12
N ALA A 73 17.53 14.02 -11.68
CA ALA A 73 18.26 15.10 -12.34
C ALA A 73 19.01 16.02 -11.36
N VAL A 74 18.72 15.94 -10.05
CA VAL A 74 19.21 16.85 -9.02
C VAL A 74 20.52 16.37 -8.35
N LYS A 75 21.14 15.30 -8.79
CA LYS A 75 22.41 14.80 -8.21
C LYS A 75 23.56 15.84 -8.16
N VAL A 76 23.40 16.99 -8.79
CA VAL A 76 24.45 18.05 -8.85
C VAL A 76 24.21 19.16 -7.83
N ALA A 77 23.00 19.38 -7.34
CA ALA A 77 22.69 20.50 -6.44
C ALA A 77 22.83 20.17 -4.94
N ILE A 78 23.10 18.91 -4.59
CA ILE A 78 23.20 18.46 -3.17
C ILE A 78 24.54 18.87 -2.52
N ASN A 79 25.53 19.27 -3.31
CA ASN A 79 26.85 19.65 -2.78
C ASN A 79 26.91 21.03 -2.10
N ASP A 80 25.84 21.84 -2.21
CA ASP A 80 25.79 23.21 -1.66
C ASP A 80 24.83 23.35 -0.46
N ILE A 81 24.30 22.26 0.08
CA ILE A 81 23.40 22.30 1.22
C ILE A 81 24.19 22.05 2.51
N ASP A 82 24.17 23.04 3.39
CA ASP A 82 24.61 22.87 4.78
C ASP A 82 23.74 21.79 5.47
N THR A 83 24.30 20.60 5.65
CA THR A 83 23.64 19.41 6.19
C THR A 83 23.42 19.44 7.70
N SER A 84 23.72 20.55 8.38
CA SER A 84 23.60 20.67 9.84
C SER A 84 22.14 20.68 10.36
N CYS A 85 21.15 20.85 9.48
CA CYS A 85 19.71 20.94 9.86
C CYS A 85 18.84 19.76 9.42
N ILE A 86 19.41 18.73 8.78
CA ILE A 86 18.65 17.54 8.35
C ILE A 86 19.21 16.32 9.08
N VAL A 87 18.77 16.12 10.32
CA VAL A 87 18.85 14.81 10.98
C VAL A 87 17.62 14.01 10.59
N ALA A 88 17.55 13.68 9.29
CA ALA A 88 16.89 12.49 8.85
C ALA A 88 18.01 11.55 8.45
N GLU A 89 18.16 10.42 9.13
CA GLU A 89 19.20 9.43 8.85
C GLU A 89 19.23 9.12 7.36
N ALA A 90 20.24 9.67 6.69
CA ALA A 90 20.55 9.28 5.32
C ALA A 90 20.89 7.79 5.33
N PRO A 91 20.48 7.00 4.33
CA PRO A 91 20.90 5.62 4.20
C PRO A 91 22.39 5.59 3.88
N THR A 92 23.21 5.69 4.92
CA THR A 92 24.64 5.45 4.86
C THR A 92 24.88 3.96 4.76
N GLN A 93 25.61 3.56 3.74
CA GLN A 93 26.20 2.24 3.47
C GLN A 93 25.54 1.32 2.45
N TYR A 94 25.28 1.83 1.26
CA TYR A 94 25.20 0.94 0.08
C TYR A 94 26.43 1.07 -0.87
N GLY A 95 27.47 1.79 -0.45
CA GLY A 95 28.64 2.10 -1.28
C GLY A 95 29.87 1.20 -1.08
N GLN A 96 29.86 0.21 -0.18
CA GLN A 96 31.07 -0.58 0.14
C GLN A 96 31.02 -2.06 -0.24
N LEU A 97 29.98 -2.54 -0.90
CA LEU A 97 29.92 -3.95 -1.38
C LEU A 97 30.36 -4.14 -2.84
N SER A 98 30.97 -3.14 -3.46
CA SER A 98 31.55 -3.28 -4.81
C SER A 98 32.91 -3.97 -4.87
N LEU A 99 33.39 -4.58 -3.77
CA LEU A 99 34.70 -5.24 -3.73
C LEU A 99 34.67 -6.73 -4.08
N PHE A 100 33.48 -7.31 -4.25
CA PHE A 100 33.33 -8.68 -4.79
C PHE A 100 32.49 -8.57 -6.05
N GLY A 101 33.16 -8.75 -7.20
CA GLY A 101 32.60 -8.61 -8.53
C GLY A 101 31.39 -9.51 -8.79
N TYR A 102 30.20 -9.01 -8.52
CA TYR A 102 28.96 -9.58 -8.96
C TYR A 102 28.24 -8.59 -9.88
N GLU A 103 28.16 -8.96 -11.15
CA GLU A 103 27.61 -8.13 -12.24
C GLU A 103 26.08 -8.07 -12.30
N ASP A 104 25.30 -8.60 -11.33
CA ASP A 104 23.85 -8.49 -11.34
C ASP A 104 23.33 -7.67 -10.12
N SER A 105 23.43 -6.35 -10.24
CA SER A 105 22.92 -5.40 -9.24
C SER A 105 21.40 -5.49 -9.00
N SER A 106 20.66 -6.24 -9.86
CA SER A 106 19.21 -6.40 -9.74
C SER A 106 18.79 -7.34 -8.61
N LEU A 107 19.63 -8.32 -8.25
CA LEU A 107 19.34 -9.30 -7.18
C LEU A 107 19.35 -8.66 -5.77
N TYR A 108 20.11 -7.61 -5.58
CA TYR A 108 20.27 -6.98 -4.27
C TYR A 108 19.32 -5.79 -4.03
N LYS A 109 18.55 -5.37 -5.06
CA LYS A 109 17.56 -4.31 -4.88
C LYS A 109 16.33 -4.87 -4.13
N PRO A 110 16.07 -4.43 -2.88
CA PRO A 110 14.97 -4.96 -2.10
C PRO A 110 13.62 -4.60 -2.71
N PHE A 111 12.59 -5.39 -2.42
CA PHE A 111 11.22 -5.08 -2.80
C PHE A 111 10.66 -3.95 -1.95
N GLY A 112 10.13 -2.90 -2.59
CA GLY A 112 9.28 -1.93 -1.93
C GLY A 112 7.89 -2.53 -1.65
N LEU A 113 7.17 -1.92 -0.72
CA LEU A 113 5.82 -2.36 -0.32
C LEU A 113 4.84 -2.39 -1.51
N GLU A 114 4.99 -1.46 -2.44
CA GLU A 114 4.18 -1.29 -3.64
C GLU A 114 4.45 -2.34 -4.73
N SER A 115 5.47 -3.17 -4.58
CA SER A 115 5.91 -4.10 -5.62
C SER A 115 4.96 -5.28 -5.84
N ARG A 116 4.10 -5.60 -4.86
CA ARG A 116 3.14 -6.70 -4.91
C ARG A 116 1.86 -6.30 -5.66
N ARG A 117 1.34 -7.20 -6.48
CA ARG A 117 0.02 -7.07 -7.11
C ARG A 117 -1.07 -7.32 -6.07
N TYR A 118 -1.98 -6.38 -5.91
CA TYR A 118 -3.09 -6.49 -4.97
C TYR A 118 -4.30 -5.68 -5.46
N ILE A 119 -5.49 -6.28 -5.39
CA ILE A 119 -6.74 -5.63 -5.81
C ILE A 119 -7.09 -4.54 -4.80
N GLY A 120 -7.44 -3.36 -5.28
CA GLY A 120 -7.78 -2.22 -4.42
C GLY A 120 -6.55 -1.49 -3.84
N ASN A 121 -5.34 -1.76 -4.37
CA ASN A 121 -4.13 -1.07 -3.93
C ASN A 121 -4.24 0.45 -4.10
N LYS A 122 -4.07 1.18 -3.01
CA LYS A 122 -4.16 2.65 -2.93
C LYS A 122 -2.85 3.38 -3.21
N THR A 123 -1.76 2.70 -3.55
CA THR A 123 -0.41 3.30 -3.71
C THR A 123 -0.40 4.56 -4.59
N LYS A 124 -1.23 4.59 -5.64
CA LYS A 124 -1.32 5.76 -6.54
C LYS A 124 -2.15 6.91 -5.95
N LEU A 125 -2.87 6.69 -4.90
CA LEU A 125 -3.77 7.64 -4.25
C LEU A 125 -3.27 8.09 -2.88
N THR A 126 -2.23 7.45 -2.33
CA THR A 126 -1.75 7.73 -0.96
C THR A 126 -1.41 9.20 -0.74
N ASP A 127 -0.74 9.85 -1.68
CA ASP A 127 -0.37 11.26 -1.55
C ASP A 127 -1.61 12.17 -1.48
N TRP A 128 -2.62 11.89 -2.32
CA TRP A 128 -3.88 12.63 -2.30
C TRP A 128 -4.66 12.35 -1.01
N ILE A 129 -4.76 11.08 -0.59
CA ILE A 129 -5.45 10.69 0.66
C ILE A 129 -4.81 11.39 1.85
N MET A 130 -3.49 11.33 1.98
CA MET A 130 -2.77 11.95 3.10
C MET A 130 -2.86 13.47 3.06
N TYR A 131 -2.81 14.09 1.88
CA TYR A 131 -3.00 15.53 1.72
C TYR A 131 -4.37 15.98 2.24
N VAL A 132 -5.44 15.27 1.86
CA VAL A 132 -6.79 15.60 2.34
C VAL A 132 -6.90 15.40 3.85
N ILE A 133 -6.37 14.29 4.38
CA ILE A 133 -6.42 14.02 5.83
C ILE A 133 -5.65 15.07 6.61
N HIS A 134 -4.46 15.47 6.19
CA HIS A 134 -3.68 16.52 6.87
C HIS A 134 -4.37 17.88 6.81
N THR A 135 -5.09 18.18 5.73
CA THR A 135 -5.84 19.43 5.58
C THR A 135 -7.03 19.49 6.56
N GLU A 136 -7.76 18.38 6.71
CA GLU A 136 -8.96 18.31 7.54
C GLU A 136 -8.64 18.05 9.04
N ALA A 137 -7.54 17.35 9.33
CA ALA A 137 -7.13 16.94 10.66
C ALA A 137 -5.66 17.32 10.96
N PRO A 138 -5.28 18.63 10.91
CA PRO A 138 -3.89 19.06 11.01
C PRO A 138 -3.24 18.74 12.37
N ASP A 139 -4.04 18.66 13.44
CA ASP A 139 -3.56 18.41 14.81
C ASP A 139 -3.58 16.94 15.22
N ALA A 140 -3.95 16.03 14.31
CA ALA A 140 -4.03 14.60 14.59
C ALA A 140 -2.64 14.01 14.81
N LYS A 141 -2.49 13.20 15.87
CA LYS A 141 -1.23 12.56 16.26
C LYS A 141 -1.26 11.04 16.10
N THR A 142 -2.45 10.45 16.09
CA THR A 142 -2.64 9.00 16.02
C THR A 142 -3.51 8.63 14.83
N PHE A 143 -3.10 7.57 14.12
CA PHE A 143 -3.74 7.13 12.88
C PHE A 143 -4.02 5.63 12.95
N CYS A 144 -5.21 5.21 12.52
CA CYS A 144 -5.58 3.81 12.38
C CYS A 144 -6.00 3.51 10.95
N ASP A 145 -5.34 2.55 10.30
CA ASP A 145 -5.74 1.95 9.01
C ASP A 145 -6.40 0.61 9.32
N ILE A 146 -7.74 0.59 9.40
CA ILE A 146 -8.47 -0.56 9.91
C ILE A 146 -8.71 -1.65 8.85
N PHE A 147 -8.55 -1.33 7.55
CA PHE A 147 -8.60 -2.25 6.39
C PHE A 147 -7.36 -2.09 5.51
N ALA A 148 -6.19 -2.26 6.05
CA ALA A 148 -4.96 -1.77 5.45
C ALA A 148 -4.53 -2.45 4.13
N GLY A 149 -4.98 -3.68 3.84
CA GLY A 149 -4.70 -4.37 2.58
C GLY A 149 -3.21 -4.46 2.25
N THR A 150 -2.72 -3.60 1.35
CA THR A 150 -1.27 -3.54 1.06
C THR A 150 -0.45 -2.83 2.13
N GLY A 151 -1.08 -2.06 3.02
CA GLY A 151 -0.41 -1.20 4.00
C GLY A 151 0.11 0.13 3.42
N SER A 152 -0.26 0.50 2.20
CA SER A 152 0.29 1.67 1.52
C SER A 152 -0.05 2.99 2.24
N VAL A 153 -1.30 3.14 2.73
CA VAL A 153 -1.73 4.33 3.47
C VAL A 153 -1.05 4.38 4.83
N ALA A 154 -1.03 3.27 5.56
CA ALA A 154 -0.32 3.17 6.83
C ALA A 154 1.20 3.46 6.69
N ASN A 155 1.85 2.99 5.60
CA ASN A 155 3.26 3.29 5.35
C ASN A 155 3.52 4.79 5.21
N GLN A 156 2.61 5.53 4.59
CA GLN A 156 2.72 6.98 4.47
C GLN A 156 2.46 7.66 5.83
N ALA A 157 1.46 7.16 6.57
CA ALA A 157 1.13 7.66 7.90
C ALA A 157 2.28 7.50 8.92
N LEU A 158 3.11 6.47 8.79
CA LEU A 158 4.29 6.25 9.67
C LEU A 158 5.31 7.41 9.66
N ASN A 159 5.34 8.20 8.58
CA ASN A 159 6.25 9.34 8.48
C ASN A 159 5.73 10.59 9.24
N THR A 160 4.45 10.63 9.60
CA THR A 160 3.81 11.86 10.10
C THR A 160 3.21 11.68 11.50
N TYR A 161 2.63 10.51 11.78
CA TYR A 161 1.90 10.27 13.02
C TYR A 161 2.79 9.66 14.10
N SER A 162 2.60 10.10 15.34
CA SER A 162 3.35 9.59 16.50
C SER A 162 2.96 8.15 16.87
N LYS A 163 1.76 7.69 16.46
CA LYS A 163 1.29 6.31 16.59
C LYS A 163 0.47 5.95 15.35
N VAL A 164 0.79 4.81 14.74
CA VAL A 164 0.04 4.22 13.64
C VAL A 164 -0.41 2.82 14.03
N ILE A 165 -1.72 2.57 13.90
CA ILE A 165 -2.33 1.27 14.09
C ILE A 165 -2.69 0.74 12.72
N ILE A 166 -2.27 -0.48 12.41
CA ILE A 166 -2.55 -1.14 11.14
C ILE A 166 -3.23 -2.48 11.38
N ASN A 167 -4.33 -2.72 10.68
CA ASN A 167 -5.09 -3.96 10.79
C ASN A 167 -5.44 -4.54 9.42
N ASP A 168 -5.40 -5.86 9.33
CA ASP A 168 -5.98 -6.61 8.22
C ASP A 168 -6.42 -8.00 8.69
N PHE A 169 -7.42 -8.56 8.03
CA PHE A 169 -7.98 -9.86 8.41
C PHE A 169 -7.14 -11.04 7.88
N LEU A 170 -6.25 -10.81 6.89
CA LEU A 170 -5.40 -11.84 6.29
C LEU A 170 -4.10 -12.02 7.08
N ILE A 171 -3.74 -13.28 7.34
CA ILE A 171 -2.46 -13.61 8.01
C ILE A 171 -1.27 -13.23 7.12
N SER A 172 -1.40 -13.35 5.80
CA SER A 172 -0.34 -12.97 4.86
C SER A 172 -0.04 -11.48 4.92
N ASN A 173 -1.07 -10.61 4.99
CA ASN A 173 -0.89 -9.18 5.14
C ASN A 173 -0.26 -8.83 6.50
N ASN A 174 -0.74 -9.45 7.58
CA ASN A 174 -0.16 -9.27 8.92
C ASN A 174 1.34 -9.63 8.96
N THR A 175 1.72 -10.77 8.35
CA THR A 175 3.12 -11.20 8.23
C THR A 175 3.95 -10.20 7.41
N ILE A 176 3.39 -9.68 6.33
CA ILE A 176 4.02 -8.64 5.51
C ILE A 176 4.24 -7.37 6.33
N TYR A 177 3.26 -6.90 7.10
CA TYR A 177 3.42 -5.70 7.95
C TYR A 177 4.49 -5.92 9.02
N LYS A 178 4.53 -7.08 9.67
CA LYS A 178 5.60 -7.44 10.61
C LYS A 178 6.97 -7.45 9.92
N GLY A 179 7.06 -7.98 8.71
CA GLY A 179 8.28 -7.95 7.91
C GLY A 179 8.73 -6.54 7.53
N PHE A 180 7.83 -5.69 7.00
CA PHE A 180 8.19 -4.32 6.57
C PHE A 180 8.37 -3.36 7.74
N PHE A 181 7.47 -3.35 8.73
CA PHE A 181 7.34 -2.29 9.72
C PHE A 181 7.53 -2.75 11.16
N GLY A 182 7.37 -4.06 11.43
CA GLY A 182 7.38 -4.60 12.79
C GLY A 182 8.63 -4.21 13.56
N LYS A 183 8.47 -4.05 14.87
CA LYS A 183 9.57 -3.79 15.81
C LYS A 183 10.56 -4.96 15.82
N GLY A 184 11.77 -4.68 16.25
CA GLY A 184 12.83 -5.67 16.38
C GLY A 184 13.98 -5.45 15.40
N GLU A 185 15.10 -6.00 15.78
CA GLU A 185 16.33 -6.00 14.97
C GLU A 185 16.39 -7.28 14.13
N TRP A 186 17.18 -7.22 13.08
CA TRP A 186 17.48 -8.36 12.22
C TRP A 186 18.91 -8.29 11.71
N ASN A 187 19.54 -9.44 11.52
CA ASN A 187 20.86 -9.55 10.95
C ASN A 187 20.76 -9.62 9.43
N LYS A 188 21.11 -8.52 8.74
CA LYS A 188 21.06 -8.45 7.27
C LYS A 188 21.94 -9.49 6.61
N GLN A 189 23.18 -9.70 7.10
CA GLN A 189 24.11 -10.64 6.50
C GLN A 189 23.56 -12.06 6.58
N LYS A 190 23.07 -12.47 7.75
CA LYS A 190 22.41 -13.76 7.93
C LYS A 190 21.27 -14.00 6.93
N LEU A 191 20.42 -12.96 6.72
CA LEU A 191 19.33 -13.07 5.76
C LEU A 191 19.83 -13.14 4.31
N PHE A 192 20.88 -12.43 3.95
CA PHE A 192 21.52 -12.54 2.64
C PHE A 192 22.13 -13.93 2.43
N ASP A 193 22.85 -14.47 3.42
CA ASP A 193 23.43 -15.81 3.34
C ASP A 193 22.35 -16.88 3.10
N ILE A 194 21.20 -16.75 3.78
CA ILE A 194 20.02 -17.63 3.58
C ILE A 194 19.47 -17.45 2.15
N LEU A 195 19.34 -16.23 1.65
CA LEU A 195 18.82 -15.99 0.30
C LEU A 195 19.79 -16.50 -0.77
N ASP A 196 21.09 -16.30 -0.59
CA ASP A 196 22.11 -16.79 -1.52
C ASP A 196 22.08 -18.33 -1.57
N TYR A 197 21.90 -18.99 -0.42
CA TYR A 197 21.64 -20.43 -0.39
C TYR A 197 20.41 -20.79 -1.21
N TYR A 198 19.26 -20.15 -1.00
CA TYR A 198 18.04 -20.44 -1.77
C TYR A 198 18.20 -20.18 -3.27
N ASN A 199 18.93 -19.13 -3.63
CA ASN A 199 19.19 -18.78 -5.03
C ASN A 199 20.20 -19.73 -5.73
N SER A 200 20.99 -20.49 -4.96
CA SER A 200 21.96 -21.47 -5.46
C SER A 200 21.35 -22.86 -5.71
N ILE A 201 20.14 -23.12 -5.18
CA ILE A 201 19.50 -24.43 -5.27
C ILE A 201 19.10 -24.73 -6.73
N ASP A 202 19.48 -25.90 -7.22
CA ASP A 202 18.96 -26.45 -8.46
C ASP A 202 17.54 -26.98 -8.26
N PRO A 203 16.49 -26.40 -8.87
CA PRO A 203 15.12 -26.87 -8.72
C PRO A 203 14.90 -28.33 -9.17
N ASP A 204 15.76 -28.86 -10.06
CA ASP A 204 15.68 -30.25 -10.54
C ASP A 204 16.11 -31.25 -9.47
N SER A 205 16.89 -30.85 -8.48
CA SER A 205 17.30 -31.68 -7.36
C SER A 205 16.22 -31.84 -6.28
N ILE A 206 15.12 -31.03 -6.33
CA ILE A 206 14.07 -31.01 -5.31
C ILE A 206 12.99 -32.03 -5.63
N SER A 207 12.69 -32.89 -4.67
CA SER A 207 11.56 -33.82 -4.73
C SER A 207 10.21 -33.09 -4.71
N ASP A 208 9.16 -33.77 -5.15
CA ASP A 208 7.79 -33.25 -5.00
C ASP A 208 7.46 -33.05 -3.52
N ASN A 209 6.71 -32.00 -3.25
CA ASN A 209 6.24 -31.63 -1.94
C ASN A 209 4.76 -31.21 -2.01
N TRP A 210 4.14 -30.98 -0.83
CA TRP A 210 2.73 -30.62 -0.78
C TRP A 210 2.38 -29.43 -1.68
N PHE A 211 3.22 -28.37 -1.69
CA PHE A 211 2.97 -27.17 -2.48
C PHE A 211 3.05 -27.45 -3.99
N SER A 212 4.07 -28.20 -4.44
CA SER A 212 4.23 -28.54 -5.85
C SER A 212 3.14 -29.49 -6.35
N THR A 213 2.73 -30.47 -5.55
CA THR A 213 1.66 -31.41 -5.90
C THR A 213 0.32 -30.70 -6.12
N ASN A 214 0.03 -29.67 -5.30
CA ASN A 214 -1.24 -28.95 -5.39
C ASN A 214 -1.21 -27.81 -6.40
N TYR A 215 -0.16 -26.97 -6.40
CA TYR A 215 -0.12 -25.70 -7.17
C TYR A 215 0.81 -25.74 -8.39
N GLY A 216 1.63 -26.80 -8.54
CA GLY A 216 2.49 -26.99 -9.72
C GLY A 216 1.70 -27.15 -11.01
N ASP A 217 2.20 -26.59 -12.08
CA ASP A 217 1.63 -26.52 -13.44
C ASP A 217 0.20 -25.94 -13.53
N LYS A 218 -0.26 -25.33 -12.43
CA LYS A 218 -1.53 -24.60 -12.34
C LYS A 218 -1.26 -23.13 -12.05
N TYR A 219 -0.79 -22.84 -10.85
CA TYR A 219 -0.43 -21.48 -10.43
C TYR A 219 1.03 -21.12 -10.65
N PHE A 220 1.92 -22.12 -10.64
CA PHE A 220 3.36 -21.95 -10.86
C PHE A 220 3.90 -23.07 -11.72
N ALA A 221 4.96 -22.82 -12.50
CA ALA A 221 5.67 -23.90 -13.18
C ALA A 221 6.16 -24.93 -12.14
N MET A 222 6.14 -26.24 -12.46
CA MET A 222 6.44 -27.31 -11.50
C MET A 222 7.76 -27.08 -10.75
N LYS A 223 8.84 -26.75 -11.46
CA LYS A 223 10.15 -26.47 -10.84
C LYS A 223 10.11 -25.32 -9.83
N VAL A 224 9.33 -24.26 -10.14
CA VAL A 224 9.12 -23.11 -9.23
C VAL A 224 8.32 -23.56 -8.01
N ALA A 225 7.24 -24.34 -8.20
CA ALA A 225 6.42 -24.82 -7.11
C ALA A 225 7.19 -25.73 -6.14
N LYS A 226 8.05 -26.60 -6.64
CA LYS A 226 8.97 -27.43 -5.83
C LYS A 226 9.88 -26.56 -4.97
N LEU A 227 10.51 -25.55 -5.58
CA LEU A 227 11.41 -24.64 -4.87
C LEU A 227 10.67 -23.81 -3.84
N ILE A 228 9.46 -23.32 -4.13
CA ILE A 228 8.62 -22.58 -3.15
C ILE A 228 8.36 -23.45 -1.92
N GLY A 229 7.90 -24.69 -2.10
CA GLY A 229 7.61 -25.59 -0.99
C GLY A 229 8.86 -25.93 -0.17
N PHE A 230 9.99 -26.17 -0.84
CA PHE A 230 11.28 -26.39 -0.19
C PHE A 230 11.70 -25.16 0.67
N ILE A 231 11.72 -23.98 0.08
CA ILE A 231 12.11 -22.73 0.77
C ILE A 231 11.18 -22.49 1.97
N ARG A 232 9.87 -22.67 1.78
CA ARG A 232 8.91 -22.46 2.86
C ARG A 232 9.15 -23.42 4.04
N GLN A 233 9.40 -24.69 3.74
CA GLN A 233 9.72 -25.69 4.77
C GLN A 233 11.05 -25.39 5.46
N ASP A 234 12.07 -24.97 4.72
CA ASP A 234 13.37 -24.62 5.29
C ASP A 234 13.30 -23.39 6.20
N ILE A 235 12.49 -22.37 5.83
CA ILE A 235 12.20 -21.23 6.71
C ILE A 235 11.54 -21.70 8.01
N GLU A 236 10.60 -22.65 7.95
CA GLU A 236 9.96 -23.20 9.16
C GLU A 236 10.95 -23.95 10.02
N ASN A 237 11.81 -24.78 9.42
CA ASN A 237 12.84 -25.53 10.14
C ASN A 237 13.84 -24.61 10.87
N LYS A 238 14.14 -23.44 10.28
CA LYS A 238 15.03 -22.42 10.86
C LYS A 238 14.35 -21.49 11.87
N LYS A 239 13.06 -21.64 12.13
CA LYS A 239 12.27 -20.71 12.96
C LYS A 239 12.84 -20.48 14.36
N SER A 240 13.41 -21.50 14.99
CA SER A 240 14.04 -21.38 16.30
C SER A 240 15.36 -20.60 16.30
N GLU A 241 15.99 -20.45 15.12
CA GLU A 241 17.24 -19.70 14.91
C GLU A 241 16.99 -18.25 14.47
N LEU A 242 15.74 -17.93 14.08
CA LEU A 242 15.34 -16.63 13.57
C LEU A 242 14.62 -15.83 14.65
N THR A 243 14.85 -14.50 14.67
CA THR A 243 13.93 -13.61 15.40
C THR A 243 12.57 -13.58 14.70
N GLU A 244 11.51 -13.20 15.41
CA GLU A 244 10.18 -13.03 14.78
C GLU A 244 10.26 -12.08 13.56
N LYS A 245 11.06 -11.03 13.67
CA LYS A 245 11.28 -10.06 12.59
C LYS A 245 11.95 -10.72 11.37
N GLU A 246 13.02 -11.48 11.58
CA GLU A 246 13.73 -12.20 10.51
C GLU A 246 12.84 -13.22 9.81
N TYR A 247 12.08 -13.98 10.59
CA TYR A 247 11.10 -14.94 10.08
C TYR A 247 10.05 -14.26 9.19
N CYS A 248 9.48 -13.16 9.64
CA CYS A 248 8.50 -12.39 8.85
C CYS A 248 9.13 -11.73 7.60
N ILE A 249 10.38 -11.26 7.68
CA ILE A 249 11.11 -10.75 6.51
C ILE A 249 11.28 -11.83 5.45
N LEU A 250 11.70 -13.05 5.83
CA LEU A 250 11.89 -14.15 4.88
C LEU A 250 10.58 -14.57 4.23
N LEU A 251 9.50 -14.72 5.00
CA LEU A 251 8.18 -15.08 4.47
C LEU A 251 7.61 -14.00 3.55
N ALA A 252 7.70 -12.74 3.94
CA ALA A 252 7.28 -11.63 3.07
C ALA A 252 8.14 -11.58 1.80
N SER A 253 9.45 -11.78 1.91
CA SER A 253 10.37 -11.84 0.76
C SER A 253 10.02 -12.98 -0.20
N LEU A 254 9.61 -14.14 0.33
CA LEU A 254 9.14 -15.26 -0.50
C LEU A 254 7.85 -14.86 -1.24
N ILE A 255 6.83 -14.31 -0.56
CA ILE A 255 5.59 -13.84 -1.21
C ILE A 255 5.90 -12.85 -2.33
N TYR A 256 6.75 -11.86 -2.09
CA TYR A 256 7.09 -10.83 -3.09
C TYR A 256 7.90 -11.40 -4.26
N SER A 257 8.77 -12.39 -4.02
CA SER A 257 9.57 -13.04 -5.06
C SER A 257 8.72 -13.89 -5.99
N ILE A 258 7.67 -14.54 -5.49
CA ILE A 258 6.80 -15.42 -6.28
C ILE A 258 5.62 -14.71 -6.92
N ASP A 259 5.26 -13.49 -6.49
CA ASP A 259 4.05 -12.79 -6.94
C ASP A 259 3.97 -12.71 -8.48
N ARG A 260 5.06 -12.30 -9.14
CA ARG A 260 5.08 -12.14 -10.60
C ARG A 260 5.27 -13.43 -11.38
N LEU A 261 5.66 -14.52 -10.71
CA LEU A 261 5.81 -15.85 -11.30
C LEU A 261 4.47 -16.59 -11.34
N ALA A 262 3.48 -16.12 -10.60
CA ALA A 262 2.16 -16.72 -10.54
C ALA A 262 1.41 -16.56 -11.88
N ASN A 263 0.93 -17.68 -12.41
CA ASN A 263 0.15 -17.80 -13.64
C ASN A 263 -1.31 -17.32 -13.41
N THR A 264 -1.45 -16.05 -13.04
CA THR A 264 -2.72 -15.43 -12.66
C THR A 264 -2.83 -14.00 -13.19
N VAL A 265 -4.00 -13.44 -13.10
CA VAL A 265 -4.27 -12.01 -13.42
C VAL A 265 -4.07 -11.08 -12.20
N GLY A 266 -3.30 -11.51 -11.18
CA GLY A 266 -3.01 -10.74 -9.97
C GLY A 266 -3.75 -11.20 -8.72
N HIS A 267 -4.50 -12.30 -8.79
CA HIS A 267 -5.13 -12.99 -7.66
C HIS A 267 -5.30 -14.49 -7.97
N PHE A 268 -5.49 -15.32 -6.95
CA PHE A 268 -5.56 -16.78 -7.07
C PHE A 268 -6.99 -17.34 -7.15
N ASP A 269 -7.98 -16.54 -7.47
CA ASP A 269 -9.36 -17.02 -7.66
C ASP A 269 -9.48 -18.02 -8.84
N ALA A 270 -8.61 -17.85 -9.83
CA ALA A 270 -8.41 -18.77 -10.94
C ALA A 270 -6.98 -18.65 -11.48
N TYR A 271 -6.47 -19.74 -12.05
CA TYR A 271 -5.23 -19.74 -12.85
C TYR A 271 -5.55 -19.67 -14.35
N ILE A 272 -4.59 -19.17 -15.12
CA ILE A 272 -4.74 -19.05 -16.58
C ILE A 272 -4.50 -20.44 -17.19
N LYS A 273 -5.48 -20.94 -17.96
CA LYS A 273 -5.40 -22.26 -18.63
C LYS A 273 -4.50 -22.20 -19.89
N ARG A 274 -3.20 -22.06 -19.67
CA ARG A 274 -2.18 -22.11 -20.73
C ARG A 274 -0.93 -22.79 -20.20
N LYS A 275 -0.05 -23.26 -21.08
CA LYS A 275 1.28 -23.74 -20.70
C LYS A 275 2.04 -22.62 -20.00
N ILE A 276 2.59 -22.89 -18.83
CA ILE A 276 3.37 -21.93 -18.05
C ILE A 276 4.79 -21.93 -18.59
N ASN A 277 5.27 -20.77 -19.04
CA ASN A 277 6.67 -20.60 -19.37
C ASN A 277 7.48 -20.55 -18.07
N TYR A 278 8.45 -21.43 -17.96
CA TYR A 278 9.35 -21.44 -16.82
C TYR A 278 10.14 -20.13 -16.75
N GLN A 279 10.13 -19.51 -15.58
CA GLN A 279 11.03 -18.43 -15.19
C GLN A 279 11.64 -18.81 -13.84
N PRO A 280 12.96 -18.65 -13.64
CA PRO A 280 13.59 -19.02 -12.40
C PRO A 280 13.10 -18.15 -11.24
N LEU A 281 12.83 -18.78 -10.10
CA LEU A 281 12.60 -18.06 -8.85
C LEU A 281 13.93 -17.45 -8.38
N LYS A 282 13.94 -16.16 -8.14
CA LYS A 282 15.05 -15.44 -7.53
C LYS A 282 14.53 -14.74 -6.26
N MET A 283 15.00 -15.24 -5.12
CA MET A 283 14.68 -14.65 -3.82
C MET A 283 15.39 -13.30 -3.65
N ARG A 284 14.62 -12.28 -3.23
CA ARG A 284 15.14 -10.95 -2.86
C ARG A 284 14.47 -10.51 -1.57
N LEU A 285 15.21 -9.78 -0.73
CA LEU A 285 14.64 -9.23 0.50
C LEU A 285 13.61 -8.13 0.21
N ILE A 286 12.68 -7.99 1.11
CA ILE A 286 11.85 -6.78 1.23
C ILE A 286 12.65 -5.64 1.85
N GLN A 287 12.21 -4.39 1.63
CA GLN A 287 12.78 -3.19 2.27
C GLN A 287 12.26 -3.07 3.71
N ALA A 288 12.81 -3.88 4.62
CA ALA A 288 12.39 -3.91 6.02
C ALA A 288 12.84 -2.65 6.77
N LYS A 289 11.97 -2.18 7.68
CA LYS A 289 12.22 -1.10 8.64
C LYS A 289 11.83 -1.59 10.03
N SER A 290 12.43 -1.02 11.08
CA SER A 290 11.95 -1.17 12.46
C SER A 290 11.28 0.13 12.89
N CYS A 291 9.95 0.12 12.99
CA CYS A 291 9.17 1.30 13.35
C CYS A 291 8.74 1.19 14.82
N SER A 292 9.15 2.15 15.65
CA SER A 292 8.76 2.17 17.07
C SER A 292 7.31 2.63 17.30
N ASN A 293 6.76 3.38 16.33
CA ASN A 293 5.43 4.01 16.41
C ASN A 293 4.32 3.17 15.75
N ILE A 294 4.53 1.87 15.50
CA ILE A 294 3.51 1.00 14.87
C ILE A 294 2.94 -0.02 15.86
N GLU A 295 1.64 -0.29 15.70
CA GLU A 295 0.89 -1.36 16.34
C GLU A 295 0.19 -2.18 15.24
N ILE A 296 0.43 -3.48 15.18
CA ILE A 296 0.00 -4.37 14.08
C ILE A 296 -1.02 -5.36 14.60
N HIS A 297 -2.23 -5.33 14.05
CA HIS A 297 -3.35 -6.21 14.39
C HIS A 297 -3.71 -7.16 13.25
N LYS A 298 -4.32 -8.29 13.61
CA LYS A 298 -4.95 -9.25 12.71
C LYS A 298 -6.32 -9.61 13.28
N GLU A 299 -7.27 -8.73 13.15
CA GLU A 299 -8.58 -8.85 13.77
C GLU A 299 -9.70 -8.52 12.79
N ASP A 300 -10.92 -9.00 13.09
CA ASP A 300 -12.10 -8.47 12.44
C ASP A 300 -12.23 -6.97 12.73
N ALA A 301 -12.47 -6.16 11.70
CA ALA A 301 -12.50 -4.70 11.81
C ALA A 301 -13.58 -4.21 12.81
N ASN A 302 -14.74 -4.89 12.90
CA ASN A 302 -15.79 -4.54 13.84
C ASN A 302 -15.42 -4.88 15.29
N GLN A 303 -14.60 -5.92 15.50
CA GLN A 303 -14.10 -6.25 16.85
C GLN A 303 -13.04 -5.22 17.27
N LEU A 304 -12.08 -4.91 16.39
CA LEU A 304 -11.06 -3.90 16.66
C LEU A 304 -11.67 -2.51 16.88
N ALA A 305 -12.72 -2.14 16.13
CA ALA A 305 -13.41 -0.85 16.29
C ALA A 305 -13.93 -0.57 17.72
N ARG A 306 -14.15 -1.61 18.54
CA ARG A 306 -14.62 -1.49 19.92
C ARG A 306 -13.52 -1.22 20.93
N THR A 307 -12.27 -1.44 20.54
CA THR A 307 -11.10 -1.37 21.45
C THR A 307 -10.07 -0.33 21.01
N VAL A 308 -10.09 0.06 19.72
CA VAL A 308 -9.15 1.02 19.17
C VAL A 308 -9.61 2.45 19.43
N SER A 309 -8.63 3.31 19.79
CA SER A 309 -8.82 4.77 19.87
C SER A 309 -7.72 5.43 19.05
N ALA A 310 -8.10 6.34 18.14
CA ALA A 310 -7.16 7.10 17.31
C ALA A 310 -7.77 8.46 16.93
N ASP A 311 -6.91 9.48 16.69
CA ASP A 311 -7.41 10.76 16.21
C ASP A 311 -8.06 10.63 14.82
N VAL A 312 -7.43 9.85 13.93
CA VAL A 312 -7.95 9.54 12.59
C VAL A 312 -8.10 8.04 12.41
N VAL A 313 -9.29 7.60 12.02
CA VAL A 313 -9.51 6.21 11.58
C VAL A 313 -9.83 6.21 10.09
N TYR A 314 -8.93 5.63 9.30
CA TYR A 314 -9.07 5.44 7.86
C TYR A 314 -9.69 4.07 7.58
N MET A 315 -10.69 4.06 6.71
CA MET A 315 -11.51 2.90 6.35
C MET A 315 -11.58 2.74 4.84
N ASP A 316 -11.07 1.63 4.32
CA ASP A 316 -11.17 1.20 2.92
C ASP A 316 -11.78 -0.21 2.88
N PRO A 317 -13.07 -0.37 3.27
CA PRO A 317 -13.69 -1.68 3.39
C PRO A 317 -13.82 -2.38 2.04
N PRO A 318 -13.91 -3.71 1.97
CA PRO A 318 -14.20 -4.41 0.72
C PRO A 318 -15.48 -3.86 0.04
N TYR A 319 -15.39 -3.51 -1.26
CA TYR A 319 -16.48 -2.85 -1.97
C TYR A 319 -17.55 -3.82 -2.50
N ASN A 320 -17.16 -5.04 -2.83
CA ASN A 320 -18.00 -5.97 -3.58
C ASN A 320 -17.99 -7.38 -2.97
N SER A 321 -18.67 -8.35 -3.61
CA SER A 321 -18.82 -9.72 -3.06
C SER A 321 -17.56 -10.59 -3.12
N ARG A 322 -16.43 -10.04 -3.54
CA ARG A 322 -15.18 -10.81 -3.70
C ARG A 322 -14.42 -10.92 -2.39
N GLN A 323 -14.33 -12.12 -1.88
CA GLN A 323 -13.65 -12.42 -0.62
C GLN A 323 -12.13 -12.44 -0.78
N TYR A 324 -11.42 -11.55 -0.11
CA TYR A 324 -9.96 -11.43 -0.21
C TYR A 324 -9.23 -12.69 0.28
N CYS A 325 -9.72 -13.36 1.33
CA CYS A 325 -9.19 -14.64 1.78
C CYS A 325 -9.26 -15.74 0.71
N ARG A 326 -10.28 -15.68 -0.18
CA ARG A 326 -10.41 -16.60 -1.32
C ARG A 326 -9.55 -16.20 -2.50
N PHE A 327 -9.25 -14.90 -2.65
CA PHE A 327 -8.40 -14.37 -3.70
C PHE A 327 -6.91 -14.59 -3.45
N TYR A 328 -6.51 -14.56 -2.18
CA TYR A 328 -5.12 -14.71 -1.76
C TYR A 328 -4.86 -16.00 -0.99
N HIS A 329 -5.73 -17.02 -1.16
CA HIS A 329 -5.66 -18.29 -0.43
C HIS A 329 -4.30 -18.99 -0.54
N VAL A 330 -3.59 -18.87 -1.68
CA VAL A 330 -2.25 -19.44 -1.84
C VAL A 330 -1.25 -18.80 -0.89
N TYR A 331 -1.34 -17.47 -0.68
CA TYR A 331 -0.49 -16.78 0.28
C TYR A 331 -0.90 -17.11 1.73
N GLU A 332 -2.19 -17.20 2.01
CA GLU A 332 -2.70 -17.61 3.33
C GLU A 332 -2.17 -19.03 3.69
N THR A 333 -2.29 -19.98 2.77
CA THR A 333 -1.79 -21.34 2.93
C THR A 333 -0.26 -21.36 3.09
N LEU A 334 0.46 -20.55 2.28
CA LEU A 334 1.92 -20.46 2.35
C LEU A 334 2.39 -19.94 3.72
N ILE A 335 1.68 -18.99 4.32
CA ILE A 335 2.03 -18.45 5.63
C ILE A 335 1.66 -19.43 6.75
N LYS A 336 0.45 -19.99 6.74
CA LYS A 336 0.01 -20.95 7.76
C LYS A 336 0.85 -22.22 7.76
N TRP A 337 1.15 -22.71 6.59
CA TRP A 337 1.91 -23.93 6.34
C TRP A 337 1.33 -25.16 7.04
N ASP A 338 0.00 -25.25 7.04
CA ASP A 338 -0.81 -26.29 7.67
C ASP A 338 -1.28 -27.38 6.71
N GLU A 339 -0.85 -27.31 5.44
CA GLU A 339 -1.10 -28.31 4.38
C GLU A 339 -2.58 -28.73 4.29
N PRO A 340 -3.53 -27.78 4.20
CA PRO A 340 -4.95 -28.10 4.27
C PRO A 340 -5.44 -28.92 3.08
N GLU A 341 -6.57 -29.61 3.26
CA GLU A 341 -7.33 -30.15 2.13
C GLU A 341 -7.83 -29.03 1.21
N LEU A 342 -7.67 -29.21 -0.10
CA LEU A 342 -8.00 -28.21 -1.10
C LEU A 342 -9.18 -28.64 -1.97
N PHE A 343 -10.09 -27.70 -2.26
CA PHE A 343 -11.36 -27.95 -2.93
C PHE A 343 -11.50 -27.17 -4.24
N GLY A 344 -12.20 -27.81 -5.17
CA GLY A 344 -12.58 -27.19 -6.45
C GLY A 344 -11.41 -26.97 -7.41
N VAL A 345 -11.72 -26.40 -8.57
CA VAL A 345 -10.73 -26.16 -9.64
C VAL A 345 -9.63 -25.20 -9.23
N ALA A 346 -9.99 -24.22 -8.39
CA ALA A 346 -9.04 -23.22 -7.91
C ALA A 346 -8.22 -23.67 -6.68
N LEU A 347 -8.39 -24.93 -6.22
CA LEU A 347 -7.62 -25.52 -5.12
C LEU A 347 -7.60 -24.62 -3.88
N LYS A 348 -8.79 -24.27 -3.39
CA LYS A 348 -8.96 -23.44 -2.22
C LYS A 348 -9.16 -24.28 -0.97
N PRO A 349 -8.57 -23.89 0.18
CA PRO A 349 -8.88 -24.52 1.46
C PRO A 349 -10.34 -24.27 1.86
N ALA A 350 -10.80 -24.89 2.92
CA ALA A 350 -12.10 -24.58 3.52
C ALA A 350 -12.25 -23.07 3.78
N PRO A 351 -13.47 -22.49 3.64
CA PRO A 351 -13.68 -21.07 3.89
C PRO A 351 -13.32 -20.67 5.32
N GLU A 352 -12.45 -19.68 5.44
CA GLU A 352 -12.03 -19.10 6.71
C GLU A 352 -11.87 -17.58 6.53
N ASN A 353 -12.03 -16.80 7.59
CA ASN A 353 -11.89 -15.33 7.57
C ASN A 353 -12.72 -14.64 6.47
N MET A 354 -13.96 -15.09 6.30
CA MET A 354 -14.89 -14.50 5.33
C MET A 354 -15.40 -13.15 5.83
N SER A 355 -15.21 -12.11 5.04
CA SER A 355 -15.65 -10.76 5.40
C SER A 355 -17.15 -10.56 5.18
N ALA A 356 -17.85 -10.07 6.19
CA ALA A 356 -19.26 -9.68 6.10
C ALA A 356 -19.48 -8.50 5.13
N TYR A 357 -18.47 -7.66 4.91
CA TYR A 357 -18.51 -6.56 3.93
C TYR A 357 -18.68 -7.02 2.48
N CYS A 358 -18.36 -8.27 2.19
CA CYS A 358 -18.57 -8.88 0.87
C CYS A 358 -19.96 -9.51 0.70
N THR A 359 -20.89 -9.32 1.64
CA THR A 359 -22.21 -9.92 1.67
C THR A 359 -23.33 -8.85 1.60
N SER A 360 -24.58 -9.27 1.58
CA SER A 360 -25.75 -8.37 1.73
C SER A 360 -25.77 -7.64 3.09
N LYS A 361 -25.01 -8.10 4.08
CA LYS A 361 -24.90 -7.49 5.41
C LYS A 361 -23.89 -6.35 5.47
N ALA A 362 -23.21 -6.01 4.37
CA ALA A 362 -22.12 -5.02 4.32
C ALA A 362 -22.49 -3.70 5.00
N TYR A 363 -23.69 -3.15 4.69
CA TYR A 363 -24.11 -1.88 5.28
C TYR A 363 -24.32 -1.97 6.80
N SER A 364 -24.94 -3.02 7.31
CA SER A 364 -25.18 -3.16 8.76
C SER A 364 -23.88 -3.36 9.55
N TYR A 365 -22.89 -4.05 8.95
CA TYR A 365 -21.56 -4.18 9.56
C TYR A 365 -20.78 -2.86 9.50
N PHE A 366 -20.90 -2.12 8.40
CA PHE A 366 -20.28 -0.81 8.29
C PHE A 366 -20.90 0.19 9.29
N GLU A 367 -22.23 0.18 9.45
CA GLU A 367 -22.94 0.97 10.45
C GLU A 367 -22.46 0.65 11.89
N ASP A 368 -22.42 -0.63 12.23
CA ASP A 368 -21.94 -1.10 13.54
C ASP A 368 -20.50 -0.66 13.82
N MET A 369 -19.59 -0.81 12.84
CA MET A 369 -18.20 -0.37 12.97
C MET A 369 -18.11 1.15 13.17
N VAL A 370 -18.71 1.95 12.29
CA VAL A 370 -18.66 3.41 12.34
C VAL A 370 -19.20 3.93 13.67
N MET A 371 -20.27 3.33 14.19
CA MET A 371 -20.87 3.72 15.45
C MET A 371 -20.05 3.28 16.69
N SER A 372 -19.19 2.26 16.55
CA SER A 372 -18.35 1.73 17.63
C SER A 372 -16.99 2.42 17.75
N LEU A 373 -16.50 3.07 16.70
CA LEU A 373 -15.15 3.67 16.66
C LEU A 373 -15.01 4.85 17.62
N ASP A 374 -13.93 4.88 18.40
CA ASP A 374 -13.48 6.04 19.15
C ASP A 374 -12.46 6.83 18.31
N ALA A 375 -12.92 7.91 17.68
CA ALA A 375 -12.12 8.71 16.78
C ALA A 375 -12.57 10.18 16.76
N LYS A 376 -11.64 11.10 16.50
CA LYS A 376 -11.95 12.52 16.23
C LYS A 376 -12.36 12.73 14.77
N TYR A 377 -11.75 11.95 13.86
CA TYR A 377 -12.02 11.99 12.42
C TYR A 377 -12.24 10.58 11.89
N LEU A 378 -13.33 10.39 11.18
CA LEU A 378 -13.61 9.18 10.40
C LEU A 378 -13.35 9.50 8.93
N VAL A 379 -12.48 8.70 8.30
CA VAL A 379 -12.10 8.88 6.89
C VAL A 379 -12.46 7.61 6.14
N VAL A 380 -13.36 7.70 5.17
CA VAL A 380 -13.81 6.55 4.37
C VAL A 380 -13.42 6.74 2.92
N SER A 381 -12.64 5.80 2.37
CA SER A 381 -12.34 5.70 0.95
C SER A 381 -13.34 4.74 0.30
N TYR A 382 -13.93 5.15 -0.82
CA TYR A 382 -14.90 4.32 -1.55
C TYR A 382 -15.03 4.77 -3.01
N ASN A 383 -15.38 3.86 -3.92
CA ASN A 383 -15.53 4.20 -5.34
C ASN A 383 -16.98 4.12 -5.84
N ASN A 384 -17.24 4.54 -7.09
CA ASN A 384 -18.57 4.57 -7.69
C ASN A 384 -18.88 3.38 -8.62
N THR A 385 -18.30 2.21 -8.40
CA THR A 385 -18.49 1.04 -9.26
C THR A 385 -19.83 0.37 -8.98
N TYR A 386 -20.94 0.91 -9.52
CA TYR A 386 -22.29 0.36 -9.35
C TYR A 386 -22.83 -0.32 -10.61
N ASN A 387 -22.27 -0.02 -11.79
CA ASN A 387 -22.69 -0.56 -13.08
C ASN A 387 -21.65 -1.53 -13.63
N SER A 388 -21.51 -2.68 -13.00
CA SER A 388 -20.60 -3.73 -13.49
C SER A 388 -21.37 -4.77 -14.29
N LYS A 389 -20.76 -5.31 -15.37
CA LYS A 389 -21.29 -6.48 -16.10
C LYS A 389 -21.42 -7.73 -15.23
N SER A 390 -20.76 -7.76 -14.07
CA SER A 390 -20.80 -8.86 -13.11
C SER A 390 -21.33 -8.35 -11.77
N ASN A 391 -22.43 -8.92 -11.29
CA ASN A 391 -23.03 -8.63 -9.98
C ASN A 391 -22.02 -8.82 -8.83
N SER A 392 -20.99 -9.66 -9.02
CA SER A 392 -19.93 -9.86 -8.04
C SER A 392 -18.95 -8.69 -7.94
N SER A 393 -18.97 -7.77 -8.91
CA SER A 393 -18.11 -6.58 -8.94
C SER A 393 -18.86 -5.30 -8.55
N GLU A 394 -20.18 -5.38 -8.33
CA GLU A 394 -20.97 -4.24 -7.87
C GLU A 394 -20.67 -3.91 -6.40
N ASN A 395 -20.61 -2.62 -6.11
CA ASN A 395 -20.47 -2.12 -4.74
C ASN A 395 -21.67 -2.51 -3.87
N LYS A 396 -21.40 -2.96 -2.65
CA LYS A 396 -22.41 -3.43 -1.70
C LYS A 396 -23.06 -2.30 -0.88
N ILE A 397 -22.33 -1.20 -0.71
CA ILE A 397 -22.81 -0.01 0.01
C ILE A 397 -22.88 1.14 -0.99
N ARG A 398 -23.95 1.93 -0.96
CA ARG A 398 -24.09 3.12 -1.80
C ARG A 398 -23.38 4.32 -1.17
N LEU A 399 -22.81 5.21 -1.98
CA LEU A 399 -22.18 6.45 -1.50
C LEU A 399 -23.13 7.29 -0.65
N SER A 400 -24.42 7.33 -1.02
CA SER A 400 -25.47 8.02 -0.23
C SER A 400 -25.67 7.42 1.16
N GLN A 401 -25.56 6.09 1.29
CA GLN A 401 -25.65 5.40 2.58
C GLN A 401 -24.42 5.70 3.44
N ILE A 402 -23.21 5.71 2.85
CA ILE A 402 -21.98 6.09 3.54
C ILE A 402 -22.10 7.52 4.07
N LYS A 403 -22.46 8.47 3.17
CA LYS A 403 -22.60 9.86 3.55
C LYS A 403 -23.65 10.08 4.64
N TYR A 404 -24.82 9.46 4.50
CA TYR A 404 -25.88 9.56 5.51
C TYR A 404 -25.41 9.10 6.89
N LEU A 405 -24.75 7.93 6.96
CA LEU A 405 -24.24 7.40 8.23
C LEU A 405 -23.17 8.30 8.85
N LEU A 406 -22.25 8.79 8.04
CA LEU A 406 -21.19 9.68 8.49
C LEU A 406 -21.75 11.05 8.95
N ASP A 407 -22.76 11.57 8.27
CA ASP A 407 -23.48 12.78 8.69
C ASP A 407 -24.21 12.59 10.03
N CYS A 408 -24.62 11.38 10.37
CA CYS A 408 -25.13 11.06 11.72
C CYS A 408 -24.05 11.14 12.81
N CYS A 409 -22.78 10.97 12.43
CA CYS A 409 -21.65 11.02 13.37
C CYS A 409 -21.03 12.42 13.52
N GLY A 410 -21.26 13.34 12.59
CA GLY A 410 -20.62 14.65 12.63
C GLY A 410 -20.85 15.49 11.39
N THR A 411 -19.85 16.29 11.02
CA THR A 411 -19.84 17.08 9.79
C THR A 411 -18.94 16.41 8.78
N THR A 412 -19.50 16.04 7.60
CA THR A 412 -18.80 15.29 6.55
C THR A 412 -18.51 16.15 5.34
N THR A 413 -17.22 16.27 4.99
CA THR A 413 -16.74 16.80 3.71
C THR A 413 -16.46 15.64 2.76
N VAL A 414 -16.77 15.80 1.48
CA VAL A 414 -16.56 14.76 0.45
C VAL A 414 -15.61 15.27 -0.61
N TYR A 415 -14.54 14.53 -0.84
CA TYR A 415 -13.53 14.80 -1.85
C TYR A 415 -13.63 13.74 -2.95
N GLU A 416 -13.38 14.12 -4.19
CA GLU A 416 -13.36 13.19 -5.32
C GLU A 416 -12.04 13.25 -6.09
N HIS A 417 -11.58 12.10 -6.55
CA HIS A 417 -10.39 11.97 -7.39
C HIS A 417 -10.69 11.06 -8.58
N LYS A 418 -10.42 11.53 -9.81
CA LYS A 418 -10.53 10.68 -11.00
C LYS A 418 -9.42 9.64 -10.98
N HIS A 419 -9.79 8.39 -11.03
CA HIS A 419 -8.85 7.27 -10.97
C HIS A 419 -9.20 6.23 -12.04
N GLN A 420 -8.18 5.71 -12.73
CA GLN A 420 -8.39 4.57 -13.63
C GLN A 420 -8.64 3.31 -12.82
N ALA A 421 -9.81 2.69 -13.03
CA ALA A 421 -10.11 1.40 -12.44
C ALA A 421 -9.06 0.36 -12.84
N PHE A 422 -8.64 -0.50 -11.89
CA PHE A 422 -7.85 -1.67 -12.23
C PHE A 422 -8.71 -2.64 -13.04
N ASN A 423 -8.51 -2.66 -14.37
CA ASN A 423 -9.22 -3.54 -15.28
C ASN A 423 -8.30 -4.68 -15.74
N ALA A 424 -8.58 -5.89 -15.27
CA ALA A 424 -8.09 -7.13 -15.89
C ALA A 424 -8.91 -7.50 -17.16
N GLY A 425 -9.91 -6.71 -17.55
CA GLY A 425 -10.84 -6.95 -18.65
C GLY A 425 -11.14 -5.69 -19.49
N LYS A 426 -11.79 -5.91 -20.65
CA LYS A 426 -12.09 -4.90 -21.68
C LYS A 426 -13.21 -3.89 -21.32
N THR A 427 -13.48 -3.63 -20.05
CA THR A 427 -14.55 -2.68 -19.66
C THR A 427 -13.93 -1.36 -19.26
N GLU A 428 -14.04 -0.35 -20.11
CA GLU A 428 -13.73 1.04 -19.78
C GLU A 428 -14.90 1.62 -18.99
N PHE A 429 -14.64 2.12 -17.80
CA PHE A 429 -15.57 2.96 -17.06
C PHE A 429 -15.18 4.41 -17.32
N GLU A 430 -16.01 5.13 -18.09
CA GLU A 430 -15.70 6.51 -18.53
C GLU A 430 -15.63 7.53 -17.37
N ASP A 431 -16.23 7.25 -16.21
CA ASP A 431 -16.26 8.15 -15.06
C ASP A 431 -16.00 7.42 -13.72
N HIS A 432 -14.90 6.64 -13.68
CA HIS A 432 -14.50 5.98 -12.43
C HIS A 432 -13.81 6.99 -11.50
N LYS A 433 -14.38 7.15 -10.29
CA LYS A 433 -13.89 8.07 -9.27
C LYS A 433 -13.68 7.34 -7.95
N GLU A 434 -12.65 7.75 -7.25
CA GLU A 434 -12.48 7.45 -5.83
C GLU A 434 -12.97 8.64 -5.02
N PHE A 435 -13.75 8.35 -3.97
CA PHE A 435 -14.29 9.33 -3.05
C PHE A 435 -13.62 9.17 -1.70
N LEU A 436 -13.32 10.28 -1.06
CA LEU A 436 -12.84 10.32 0.31
C LEU A 436 -13.81 11.15 1.14
N PHE A 437 -14.50 10.49 2.05
CA PHE A 437 -15.40 11.12 3.01
C PHE A 437 -14.60 11.40 4.28
N VAL A 438 -14.52 12.64 4.69
CA VAL A 438 -13.86 13.04 5.94
C VAL A 438 -14.90 13.62 6.88
N THR A 439 -15.09 12.98 8.02
CA THR A 439 -16.07 13.39 9.02
C THR A 439 -15.38 13.82 10.29
N LYS A 440 -15.54 15.09 10.67
CA LYS A 440 -15.20 15.54 12.01
C LYS A 440 -16.30 15.11 12.96
N VAL A 441 -15.96 14.23 13.90
CA VAL A 441 -16.94 13.61 14.81
C VAL A 441 -17.48 14.61 15.80
N ASP A 442 -18.79 14.56 16.00
CA ASP A 442 -19.54 15.24 17.03
C ASP A 442 -20.24 14.18 17.92
N ASN A 443 -19.72 13.98 19.12
CA ASN A 443 -20.18 12.94 20.01
C ASN A 443 -21.62 13.13 20.49
N GLU A 444 -22.10 14.39 20.62
CA GLU A 444 -23.49 14.66 21.01
C GLU A 444 -24.44 14.28 19.86
N LYS A 445 -24.11 14.69 18.64
CA LYS A 445 -24.89 14.36 17.44
C LYS A 445 -24.94 12.85 17.22
N ARG A 446 -23.79 12.18 17.36
CA ARG A 446 -23.65 10.72 17.22
C ARG A 446 -24.51 9.97 18.24
N SER A 447 -24.49 10.37 19.52
CA SER A 447 -25.28 9.74 20.58
C SER A 447 -26.79 9.90 20.35
N LYS A 448 -27.25 11.08 19.90
CA LYS A 448 -28.64 11.34 19.56
C LYS A 448 -29.09 10.47 18.36
N SER A 449 -28.27 10.38 17.35
CA SER A 449 -28.52 9.55 16.14
C SER A 449 -28.59 8.06 16.48
N PHE A 450 -27.66 7.57 17.30
CA PHE A 450 -27.65 6.18 17.78
C PHE A 450 -28.95 5.80 18.51
N SER A 451 -29.40 6.66 19.42
CA SER A 451 -30.63 6.45 20.18
C SER A 451 -31.86 6.41 19.26
N SER A 452 -31.88 7.16 18.15
CA SER A 452 -32.95 7.12 17.16
C SER A 452 -32.93 5.85 16.29
N LEU A 453 -31.75 5.41 15.85
CA LEU A 453 -31.57 4.19 15.05
C LEU A 453 -31.99 2.92 15.81
N LEU A 454 -31.73 2.86 17.12
CA LEU A 454 -32.16 1.74 17.98
C LEU A 454 -33.68 1.67 18.17
N ARG A 455 -34.42 2.78 18.02
CA ARG A 455 -35.91 2.79 18.12
C ARG A 455 -36.61 2.25 16.88
N TRP A 456 -35.89 2.13 15.76
CA TRP A 456 -36.44 1.66 14.47
C TRP A 456 -36.02 0.22 14.13
N ARG A 457 -35.19 -0.43 14.96
CA ARG A 457 -34.86 -1.88 14.93
C ARG A 457 -35.73 -2.64 15.90
#